data_4d86a44008188d8258df739e066f4828
#
_entry.id   4d86a44008188d8258df739e066f4828
#
_cell.length_a   1.000
_cell.length_b   1.000
_cell.length_c   1.000
_cell.angle_alpha   90.00
_cell.angle_beta   90.00
_cell.angle_gamma   90.00
#
_symmetry.space_group_name_H-M   'P 1'
#
loop_
_entity.id
_entity.type
_entity.pdbx_description
1 polymer ?
#
loop_
_entity_poly.entity_id
_entity_poly.type
_entity_poly.pdbx_seq_one_letter_code
_entity_poly.pdbx_strand_id
1 'polypeptide(L)'
;MVIWDIIFSLMAGLAIFPIIFSNGLDPDSGPGLVFVTLPIAFGKMDFGLVIGTLFFVLLTFAALTSSISLLEPVVALLEQKTKLSRVAATWTVAVSTWALGILALLSFNVLSDVTIFTIHVNGEAKPQGIFDALDYTTSKYMLPLVGLGTLIFATYFINQRGMQEELGLTGFKWTLWQITTKVIAPIGIVIVFLAELGVLNLLGLDL
;
A
#
# COMPACT_ATOMS: atom_id res chain seq x y z
N MET A 1 0.79 -7.88 15.43
CA MET A 1 0.14 -7.31 14.23
C MET A 1 0.66 -7.96 12.96
N VAL A 2 1.94 -7.84 12.60
CA VAL A 2 2.49 -8.37 11.32
C VAL A 2 2.16 -9.84 11.03
N ILE A 3 2.22 -10.72 12.02
CA ILE A 3 1.89 -12.15 11.83
C ILE A 3 0.42 -12.34 11.42
N TRP A 4 -0.49 -11.60 12.03
CA TRP A 4 -1.91 -11.66 11.69
C TRP A 4 -2.17 -11.11 10.28
N ASP A 5 -1.48 -10.03 9.88
CA ASP A 5 -1.59 -9.47 8.54
C ASP A 5 -1.15 -10.48 7.47
N ILE A 6 -0.03 -11.18 7.71
CA ILE A 6 0.45 -12.25 6.83
C ILE A 6 -0.56 -13.39 6.74
N ILE A 7 -1.08 -13.86 7.89
CA ILE A 7 -2.06 -14.95 7.91
C ILE A 7 -3.32 -14.56 7.15
N PHE A 8 -3.88 -13.38 7.41
CA PHE A 8 -5.09 -12.91 6.73
C PHE A 8 -4.85 -12.70 5.23
N SER A 9 -3.72 -12.16 4.82
CA SER A 9 -3.38 -11.98 3.40
C SER A 9 -3.26 -13.31 2.66
N LEU A 10 -2.61 -14.30 3.28
CA LEU A 10 -2.52 -15.65 2.72
C LEU A 10 -3.90 -16.33 2.64
N MET A 11 -4.72 -16.22 3.69
CA MET A 11 -6.08 -16.75 3.69
C MET A 11 -6.95 -16.09 2.62
N ALA A 12 -6.84 -14.77 2.48
CA ALA A 12 -7.56 -14.04 1.43
C ALA A 12 -7.12 -14.50 0.03
N GLY A 13 -5.82 -14.67 -0.21
CA GLY A 13 -5.31 -15.21 -1.47
C GLY A 13 -5.84 -16.62 -1.74
N LEU A 14 -5.76 -17.51 -0.76
CA LEU A 14 -6.28 -18.89 -0.88
C LEU A 14 -7.79 -18.94 -1.12
N ALA A 15 -8.54 -17.96 -0.64
CA ALA A 15 -9.98 -17.89 -0.90
C ALA A 15 -10.30 -17.28 -2.27
N ILE A 16 -9.61 -16.23 -2.67
CA ILE A 16 -9.92 -15.43 -3.86
C ILE A 16 -9.36 -16.08 -5.15
N PHE A 17 -8.10 -16.50 -5.15
CA PHE A 17 -7.48 -17.04 -6.37
C PHE A 17 -8.17 -18.27 -6.96
N PRO A 18 -8.60 -19.29 -6.19
CA PRO A 18 -9.35 -20.40 -6.74
C PRO A 18 -10.65 -19.98 -7.43
N ILE A 19 -11.35 -18.99 -6.86
CA ILE A 19 -12.58 -18.45 -7.44
C ILE A 19 -12.28 -17.76 -8.78
N ILE A 20 -11.22 -16.99 -8.85
CA ILE A 20 -10.79 -16.29 -10.07
C ILE A 20 -10.43 -17.30 -11.17
N PHE A 21 -9.55 -18.25 -10.86
CA PHE A 21 -9.09 -19.24 -11.83
C PHE A 21 -10.20 -20.18 -12.29
N SER A 22 -11.11 -20.60 -11.40
CA SER A 22 -12.25 -21.46 -11.77
C SER A 22 -13.24 -20.75 -12.70
N ASN A 23 -13.28 -19.42 -12.69
CA ASN A 23 -14.15 -18.63 -13.55
C ASN A 23 -13.44 -18.08 -14.81
N GLY A 24 -12.15 -18.42 -15.02
CA GLY A 24 -11.35 -17.94 -16.16
C GLY A 24 -11.15 -16.42 -16.17
N LEU A 25 -11.08 -15.81 -14.97
CA LEU A 25 -10.90 -14.36 -14.80
C LEU A 25 -9.42 -14.04 -14.64
N ASP A 26 -9.04 -12.82 -15.01
CA ASP A 26 -7.65 -12.38 -14.92
C ASP A 26 -7.28 -11.99 -13.48
N PRO A 27 -6.29 -12.63 -12.86
CA PRO A 27 -5.83 -12.28 -11.52
C PRO A 27 -5.02 -10.97 -11.46
N ASP A 28 -4.51 -10.48 -12.58
CA ASP A 28 -3.57 -9.35 -12.65
C ASP A 28 -4.29 -8.01 -12.92
N SER A 29 -5.57 -7.93 -12.62
CA SER A 29 -6.40 -6.75 -12.91
C SER A 29 -6.30 -5.63 -11.85
N GLY A 30 -5.40 -5.73 -10.87
CA GLY A 30 -5.23 -4.72 -9.82
C GLY A 30 -6.53 -4.40 -9.07
N PRO A 31 -6.96 -3.12 -8.95
CA PRO A 31 -8.24 -2.75 -8.32
C PRO A 31 -9.46 -3.35 -9.02
N GLY A 32 -9.37 -3.64 -10.32
CA GLY A 32 -10.40 -4.34 -11.09
C GLY A 32 -10.71 -5.72 -10.52
N LEU A 33 -9.74 -6.38 -9.88
CA LEU A 33 -9.96 -7.66 -9.22
C LEU A 33 -11.07 -7.59 -8.17
N VAL A 34 -11.06 -6.55 -7.35
CA VAL A 34 -12.02 -6.39 -6.25
C VAL A 34 -13.37 -5.89 -6.76
N PHE A 35 -13.39 -4.92 -7.69
CA PHE A 35 -14.62 -4.22 -8.07
C PHE A 35 -15.28 -4.73 -9.35
N VAL A 36 -14.57 -5.51 -10.16
CA VAL A 36 -15.11 -6.12 -11.38
C VAL A 36 -15.10 -7.64 -11.26
N THR A 37 -13.94 -8.24 -11.00
CA THR A 37 -13.75 -9.69 -11.02
C THR A 37 -14.52 -10.41 -9.91
N LEU A 38 -14.41 -9.92 -8.66
CA LEU A 38 -15.11 -10.55 -7.53
C LEU A 38 -16.64 -10.44 -7.61
N PRO A 39 -17.27 -9.32 -8.00
CA PRO A 39 -18.72 -9.27 -8.23
C PRO A 39 -19.20 -10.27 -9.27
N ILE A 40 -18.45 -10.47 -10.38
CA ILE A 40 -18.78 -11.47 -11.40
C ILE A 40 -18.67 -12.88 -10.80
N ALA A 41 -17.63 -13.15 -10.03
CA ALA A 41 -17.44 -14.44 -9.36
C ALA A 41 -18.56 -14.72 -8.34
N PHE A 42 -18.92 -13.76 -7.51
CA PHE A 42 -20.05 -13.88 -6.56
C PHE A 42 -21.38 -14.11 -7.31
N GLY A 43 -21.60 -13.43 -8.44
CA GLY A 43 -22.81 -13.63 -9.25
C GLY A 43 -22.98 -15.06 -9.79
N LYS A 44 -21.91 -15.87 -9.86
CA LYS A 44 -21.92 -17.27 -10.31
C LYS A 44 -21.99 -18.28 -9.16
N MET A 45 -21.90 -17.84 -7.92
CA MET A 45 -21.92 -18.70 -6.73
C MET A 45 -23.32 -18.81 -6.15
N ASP A 46 -23.64 -19.98 -5.56
CA ASP A 46 -24.82 -20.13 -4.72
C ASP A 46 -24.69 -19.20 -3.51
N PHE A 47 -25.78 -18.48 -3.18
CA PHE A 47 -25.79 -17.41 -2.15
C PHE A 47 -24.80 -16.25 -2.41
N GLY A 48 -24.29 -16.10 -3.64
CA GLY A 48 -23.29 -15.09 -4.00
C GLY A 48 -23.71 -13.65 -3.68
N LEU A 49 -25.04 -13.35 -3.77
CA LEU A 49 -25.57 -12.03 -3.39
C LEU A 49 -25.31 -11.73 -1.90
N VAL A 50 -25.56 -12.70 -1.01
CA VAL A 50 -25.37 -12.52 0.44
C VAL A 50 -23.87 -12.40 0.75
N ILE A 51 -23.06 -13.31 0.19
CA ILE A 51 -21.61 -13.32 0.40
C ILE A 51 -20.99 -12.02 -0.13
N GLY A 52 -21.36 -11.60 -1.33
CA GLY A 52 -20.86 -10.36 -1.95
C GLY A 52 -21.25 -9.12 -1.16
N THR A 53 -22.51 -9.05 -0.70
CA THR A 53 -22.98 -7.93 0.14
C THR A 53 -22.18 -7.85 1.44
N LEU A 54 -22.01 -8.96 2.14
CA LEU A 54 -21.21 -9.02 3.38
C LEU A 54 -19.76 -8.63 3.11
N PHE A 55 -19.17 -9.13 2.04
CA PHE A 55 -17.80 -8.80 1.65
C PHE A 55 -17.63 -7.29 1.45
N PHE A 56 -18.47 -6.64 0.64
CA PHE A 56 -18.36 -5.20 0.38
C PHE A 56 -18.69 -4.32 1.58
N VAL A 57 -19.61 -4.75 2.46
CA VAL A 57 -19.86 -4.07 3.74
C VAL A 57 -18.62 -4.12 4.62
N LEU A 58 -18.03 -5.28 4.80
CA LEU A 58 -16.80 -5.45 5.60
C LEU A 58 -15.62 -4.68 4.98
N LEU A 59 -15.47 -4.72 3.65
CA LEU A 59 -14.46 -3.95 2.93
C LEU A 59 -14.63 -2.44 3.16
N THR A 60 -15.88 -1.94 3.16
CA THR A 60 -16.17 -0.53 3.45
C THR A 60 -15.75 -0.14 4.87
N PHE A 61 -16.06 -0.96 5.87
CA PHE A 61 -15.61 -0.70 7.25
C PHE A 61 -14.09 -0.74 7.37
N ALA A 62 -13.43 -1.71 6.72
CA ALA A 62 -11.97 -1.79 6.71
C ALA A 62 -11.34 -0.56 6.06
N ALA A 63 -11.88 -0.10 4.91
CA ALA A 63 -11.41 1.10 4.23
C ALA A 63 -11.61 2.37 5.07
N LEU A 64 -12.76 2.52 5.74
CA LEU A 64 -13.04 3.67 6.61
C LEU A 64 -12.07 3.73 7.80
N THR A 65 -11.86 2.62 8.49
CA THR A 65 -10.94 2.59 9.65
C THR A 65 -9.51 2.86 9.23
N SER A 66 -9.07 2.32 8.11
CA SER A 66 -7.74 2.57 7.54
C SER A 66 -7.58 4.03 7.11
N SER A 67 -8.59 4.62 6.47
CA SER A 67 -8.56 6.02 6.04
C SER A 67 -8.42 6.97 7.22
N ILE A 68 -9.17 6.75 8.31
CA ILE A 68 -9.08 7.56 9.52
C ILE A 68 -7.66 7.48 10.12
N SER A 69 -7.11 6.27 10.21
CA SER A 69 -5.76 6.06 10.76
C SER A 69 -4.66 6.72 9.92
N LEU A 70 -4.81 6.74 8.59
CA LEU A 70 -3.86 7.40 7.69
C LEU A 70 -3.97 8.92 7.69
N LEU A 71 -5.18 9.47 7.89
CA LEU A 71 -5.39 10.91 7.94
C LEU A 71 -4.89 11.54 9.24
N GLU A 72 -4.96 10.83 10.36
CA GLU A 72 -4.64 11.35 11.69
C GLU A 72 -3.22 11.94 11.80
N PRO A 73 -2.13 11.26 11.35
CA PRO A 73 -0.78 11.84 11.41
C PRO A 73 -0.65 13.12 10.58
N VAL A 74 -1.32 13.20 9.44
CA VAL A 74 -1.28 14.38 8.55
C VAL A 74 -2.02 15.55 9.20
N VAL A 75 -3.20 15.30 9.78
CA VAL A 75 -3.98 16.29 10.52
C VAL A 75 -3.18 16.81 11.72
N ALA A 76 -2.58 15.93 12.51
CA ALA A 76 -1.76 16.30 13.66
C ALA A 76 -0.54 17.14 13.25
N LEU A 77 0.13 16.79 12.15
CA LEU A 77 1.24 17.58 11.63
C LEU A 77 0.79 18.96 11.17
N LEU A 78 -0.34 19.06 10.49
CA LEU A 78 -0.89 20.32 10.00
C LEU A 78 -1.29 21.23 11.18
N GLU A 79 -1.94 20.68 12.20
CA GLU A 79 -2.29 21.39 13.45
C GLU A 79 -1.04 21.93 14.15
N GLN A 80 0.02 21.12 14.28
CA GLN A 80 1.26 21.52 14.94
C GLN A 80 2.07 22.55 14.15
N LYS A 81 2.07 22.49 12.83
CA LYS A 81 2.90 23.34 11.97
C LYS A 81 2.18 24.61 11.51
N THR A 82 0.87 24.67 11.62
CA THR A 82 0.06 25.82 11.20
C THR A 82 -0.73 26.37 12.38
N LYS A 83 -1.37 27.52 12.19
CA LYS A 83 -2.28 28.11 13.18
C LYS A 83 -3.73 27.61 13.03
N LEU A 84 -3.95 26.54 12.27
CA LEU A 84 -5.26 25.96 12.04
C LEU A 84 -5.74 25.23 13.30
N SER A 85 -7.02 25.35 13.61
CA SER A 85 -7.65 24.49 14.61
C SER A 85 -7.70 23.05 14.09
N ARG A 86 -7.76 22.06 14.98
CA ARG A 86 -7.87 20.65 14.62
C ARG A 86 -9.01 20.38 13.62
N VAL A 87 -10.17 21.01 13.82
CA VAL A 87 -11.33 20.90 12.94
C VAL A 87 -11.00 21.43 11.52
N ALA A 88 -10.36 22.61 11.44
CA ALA A 88 -9.98 23.18 10.16
C ALA A 88 -8.91 22.33 9.45
N ALA A 89 -7.92 21.82 10.18
CA ALA A 89 -6.91 20.91 9.66
C ALA A 89 -7.55 19.62 9.12
N THR A 90 -8.47 19.02 9.87
CA THR A 90 -9.20 17.82 9.44
C THR A 90 -9.99 18.06 8.15
N TRP A 91 -10.73 19.14 8.06
CA TRP A 91 -11.48 19.49 6.85
C TRP A 91 -10.54 19.74 5.65
N THR A 92 -9.43 20.43 5.87
CA THR A 92 -8.46 20.69 4.81
C THR A 92 -7.91 19.39 4.24
N VAL A 93 -7.47 18.48 5.11
CA VAL A 93 -6.92 17.18 4.68
C VAL A 93 -8.01 16.32 4.03
N ALA A 94 -9.19 16.23 4.63
CA ALA A 94 -10.29 15.42 4.11
C ALA A 94 -10.76 15.89 2.74
N VAL A 95 -10.95 17.20 2.53
CA VAL A 95 -11.36 17.75 1.23
C VAL A 95 -10.27 17.57 0.17
N SER A 96 -9.00 17.76 0.53
CA SER A 96 -7.89 17.54 -0.39
C SER A 96 -7.80 16.08 -0.82
N THR A 97 -7.91 15.15 0.12
CA THR A 97 -7.89 13.71 -0.17
C THR A 97 -9.12 13.30 -0.99
N TRP A 98 -10.28 13.84 -0.67
CA TRP A 98 -11.51 13.58 -1.42
C TRP A 98 -11.41 14.08 -2.87
N ALA A 99 -10.87 15.27 -3.09
CA ALA A 99 -10.66 15.81 -4.44
C ALA A 99 -9.69 14.93 -5.27
N LEU A 100 -8.58 14.48 -4.67
CA LEU A 100 -7.67 13.53 -5.30
C LEU A 100 -8.35 12.19 -5.58
N GLY A 101 -9.18 11.71 -4.67
CA GLY A 101 -9.96 10.48 -4.84
C GLY A 101 -10.96 10.57 -5.99
N ILE A 102 -11.62 11.73 -6.19
CA ILE A 102 -12.49 11.96 -7.36
C ILE A 102 -11.67 11.93 -8.65
N LEU A 103 -10.52 12.59 -8.70
CA LEU A 103 -9.65 12.56 -9.87
C LEU A 103 -9.21 11.13 -10.21
N ALA A 104 -8.84 10.36 -9.20
CA ALA A 104 -8.49 8.94 -9.35
C ALA A 104 -9.69 8.12 -9.87
N LEU A 105 -10.90 8.35 -9.34
CA LEU A 105 -12.11 7.67 -9.80
C LEU A 105 -12.46 8.02 -11.26
N LEU A 106 -12.36 9.28 -11.64
CA LEU A 106 -12.61 9.73 -13.00
C LEU A 106 -11.63 9.13 -14.01
N SER A 107 -10.44 8.74 -13.58
CA SER A 107 -9.43 8.07 -14.41
C SER A 107 -9.93 6.74 -15.00
N PHE A 108 -10.90 6.08 -14.37
CA PHE A 108 -11.49 4.84 -14.87
C PHE A 108 -12.64 5.07 -15.88
N ASN A 109 -13.10 6.32 -16.06
CA ASN A 109 -14.26 6.64 -16.89
C ASN A 109 -13.96 7.84 -17.81
N VAL A 110 -14.32 9.04 -17.36
CA VAL A 110 -14.28 10.27 -18.17
C VAL A 110 -12.85 10.67 -18.56
N LEU A 111 -11.87 10.36 -17.71
CA LEU A 111 -10.46 10.66 -17.91
C LEU A 111 -9.63 9.42 -18.28
N SER A 112 -10.26 8.38 -18.79
CA SER A 112 -9.56 7.14 -19.21
C SER A 112 -8.52 7.37 -20.30
N ASP A 113 -8.73 8.38 -21.16
CA ASP A 113 -7.81 8.71 -22.24
C ASP A 113 -6.63 9.60 -21.79
N VAL A 114 -6.66 10.08 -20.54
CA VAL A 114 -5.60 10.91 -19.99
C VAL A 114 -4.45 10.02 -19.52
N THR A 115 -3.34 10.05 -20.24
CA THR A 115 -2.11 9.37 -19.90
C THR A 115 -1.14 10.33 -19.23
N ILE A 116 -0.71 10.03 -18.00
CA ILE A 116 0.28 10.86 -17.27
C ILE A 116 1.70 10.48 -17.70
N PHE A 117 1.99 9.19 -17.76
CA PHE A 117 3.25 8.65 -18.28
C PHE A 117 3.05 7.24 -18.82
N THR A 118 4.05 6.72 -19.51
CA THR A 118 4.03 5.38 -20.07
C THR A 118 5.15 4.56 -19.47
N ILE A 119 4.83 3.40 -18.95
CA ILE A 119 5.82 2.42 -18.48
C ILE A 119 6.01 1.34 -19.55
N HIS A 120 7.20 0.78 -19.61
CA HIS A 120 7.50 -0.36 -20.49
C HIS A 120 7.56 -1.62 -19.63
N VAL A 121 6.61 -2.52 -19.83
CA VAL A 121 6.56 -3.82 -19.15
C VAL A 121 6.73 -4.90 -20.21
N ASN A 122 7.74 -5.75 -20.06
CA ASN A 122 8.07 -6.82 -21.02
C ASN A 122 8.22 -6.32 -22.48
N GLY A 123 8.69 -5.09 -22.67
CA GLY A 123 8.85 -4.47 -23.99
C GLY A 123 7.59 -3.83 -24.57
N GLU A 124 6.45 -3.94 -23.90
CA GLU A 124 5.21 -3.27 -24.29
C GLU A 124 5.02 -1.94 -23.55
N ALA A 125 4.63 -0.91 -24.30
CA ALA A 125 4.32 0.40 -23.75
C ALA A 125 2.93 0.39 -23.13
N LYS A 126 2.84 0.47 -21.79
CA LYS A 126 1.59 0.52 -21.03
C LYS A 126 1.33 1.95 -20.55
N PRO A 127 0.33 2.65 -21.13
CA PRO A 127 -0.02 4.01 -20.69
C PRO A 127 -0.60 3.94 -19.26
N GLN A 128 -0.22 4.88 -18.43
CA GLN A 128 -0.67 4.98 -17.04
C GLN A 128 -1.59 6.18 -16.88
N GLY A 129 -2.81 5.92 -16.44
CA GLY A 129 -3.80 6.92 -16.07
C GLY A 129 -3.46 7.66 -14.77
N ILE A 130 -4.36 8.51 -14.30
CA ILE A 130 -4.17 9.28 -13.05
C ILE A 130 -4.09 8.35 -11.85
N PHE A 131 -4.99 7.37 -11.76
CA PHE A 131 -4.98 6.38 -10.69
C PHE A 131 -3.69 5.57 -10.69
N ASP A 132 -3.33 5.00 -11.85
CA ASP A 132 -2.13 4.19 -11.98
C ASP A 132 -0.86 4.99 -11.66
N ALA A 133 -0.82 6.27 -12.04
CA ALA A 133 0.29 7.17 -11.72
C ALA A 133 0.43 7.42 -10.22
N LEU A 134 -0.69 7.62 -9.51
CA LEU A 134 -0.69 7.78 -8.06
C LEU A 134 -0.26 6.49 -7.36
N ASP A 135 -0.83 5.35 -7.77
CA ASP A 135 -0.49 4.04 -7.20
C ASP A 135 0.97 3.69 -7.45
N TYR A 136 1.44 3.82 -8.68
CA TYR A 136 2.82 3.56 -9.05
C TYR A 136 3.82 4.42 -8.25
N THR A 137 3.54 5.73 -8.15
CA THR A 137 4.41 6.65 -7.42
C THR A 137 4.42 6.32 -5.93
N THR A 138 3.28 6.02 -5.35
CA THR A 138 3.17 5.73 -3.92
C THR A 138 3.81 4.39 -3.59
N SER A 139 3.49 3.34 -4.34
CA SER A 139 3.93 1.97 -4.04
C SER A 139 5.40 1.75 -4.38
N LYS A 140 5.85 2.29 -5.53
CA LYS A 140 7.21 2.01 -6.03
C LYS A 140 8.28 2.99 -5.55
N TYR A 141 7.92 4.24 -5.27
CA TYR A 141 8.89 5.24 -4.83
C TYR A 141 8.69 5.66 -3.38
N MET A 142 7.48 6.10 -3.02
CA MET A 142 7.28 6.69 -1.70
C MET A 142 7.38 5.65 -0.59
N LEU A 143 6.82 4.48 -0.77
CA LEU A 143 6.78 3.43 0.26
C LEU A 143 8.20 2.94 0.65
N PRO A 144 9.09 2.57 -0.29
CA PRO A 144 10.46 2.21 0.06
C PRO A 144 11.26 3.37 0.67
N LEU A 145 11.11 4.59 0.16
CA LEU A 145 11.80 5.77 0.68
C LEU A 145 11.37 6.11 2.11
N VAL A 146 10.06 6.08 2.39
CA VAL A 146 9.53 6.31 3.75
C VAL A 146 9.97 5.18 4.67
N GLY A 147 9.92 3.92 4.23
CA GLY A 147 10.40 2.77 4.99
C GLY A 147 11.87 2.91 5.37
N LEU A 148 12.72 3.27 4.40
CA LEU A 148 14.14 3.51 4.63
C LEU A 148 14.37 4.69 5.57
N GLY A 149 13.67 5.81 5.35
CA GLY A 149 13.75 7.00 6.20
C GLY A 149 13.35 6.71 7.64
N THR A 150 12.25 6.00 7.85
CA THR A 150 11.78 5.58 9.20
C THR A 150 12.79 4.67 9.87
N LEU A 151 13.37 3.73 9.13
CA LEU A 151 14.36 2.80 9.63
C LEU A 151 15.65 3.53 10.05
N ILE A 152 16.15 4.43 9.22
CA ILE A 152 17.33 5.27 9.52
C ILE A 152 17.04 6.12 10.76
N PHE A 153 15.88 6.77 10.81
CA PHE A 153 15.49 7.60 11.95
C PHE A 153 15.44 6.77 13.25
N ALA A 154 14.76 5.63 13.24
CA ALA A 154 14.66 4.75 14.40
C ALA A 154 16.02 4.21 14.87
N THR A 155 16.92 3.96 13.92
CA THR A 155 18.20 3.30 14.21
C THR A 155 19.29 4.27 14.67
N TYR A 156 19.33 5.48 14.10
CA TYR A 156 20.44 6.42 14.30
C TYR A 156 20.06 7.67 15.09
N PHE A 157 18.80 8.10 15.07
CA PHE A 157 18.36 9.34 15.72
C PHE A 157 17.65 9.12 17.05
N ILE A 158 17.04 7.95 17.25
CA ILE A 158 16.37 7.62 18.53
C ILE A 158 17.39 7.09 19.54
N ASN A 159 17.18 7.43 20.82
CA ASN A 159 18.00 6.91 21.90
C ASN A 159 17.86 5.38 22.01
N GLN A 160 18.94 4.69 21.73
CA GLN A 160 19.00 3.22 21.70
C GLN A 160 18.70 2.57 23.07
N ARG A 161 19.04 3.26 24.18
CA ARG A 161 18.73 2.75 25.53
C ARG A 161 17.22 2.80 25.80
N GLY A 162 16.58 3.92 25.49
CA GLY A 162 15.13 4.03 25.62
C GLY A 162 14.40 3.01 24.74
N MET A 163 14.84 2.80 23.49
CA MET A 163 14.28 1.81 22.61
C MET A 163 14.49 0.37 23.12
N GLN A 164 15.63 0.07 23.72
CA GLN A 164 15.89 -1.23 24.31
C GLN A 164 14.96 -1.51 25.51
N GLU A 165 14.72 -0.50 26.34
CA GLU A 165 13.81 -0.57 27.47
C GLU A 165 12.36 -0.78 27.01
N GLU A 166 11.90 0.01 26.06
CA GLU A 166 10.56 -0.09 25.46
C GLU A 166 10.29 -1.45 24.80
N LEU A 167 11.26 -1.98 24.07
CA LEU A 167 11.16 -3.30 23.43
C LEU A 167 11.34 -4.47 24.40
N GLY A 168 11.88 -4.23 25.60
CA GLY A 168 12.19 -5.28 26.58
C GLY A 168 13.23 -6.28 26.08
N LEU A 169 14.06 -5.91 25.08
CA LEU A 169 15.04 -6.80 24.47
C LEU A 169 16.39 -6.70 25.18
N THR A 170 16.95 -7.86 25.55
CA THR A 170 18.25 -7.96 26.24
C THR A 170 19.18 -8.96 25.57
N GLY A 171 20.48 -8.77 25.75
CA GLY A 171 21.52 -9.70 25.30
C GLY A 171 21.44 -9.98 23.79
N PHE A 172 21.45 -11.25 23.43
CA PHE A 172 21.48 -11.72 22.03
C PHE A 172 20.29 -11.20 21.20
N LYS A 173 19.09 -11.11 21.77
CA LYS A 173 17.90 -10.62 21.07
C LYS A 173 18.05 -9.15 20.67
N TRP A 174 18.64 -8.33 21.51
CA TRP A 174 18.95 -6.93 21.21
C TRP A 174 19.98 -6.82 20.09
N THR A 175 21.06 -7.61 20.15
CA THR A 175 22.08 -7.63 19.09
C THR A 175 21.49 -8.06 17.75
N LEU A 176 20.66 -9.09 17.74
CA LEU A 176 19.98 -9.56 16.54
C LEU A 176 19.08 -8.45 15.96
N TRP A 177 18.29 -7.80 16.81
CA TRP A 177 17.45 -6.68 16.39
C TRP A 177 18.29 -5.55 15.78
N GLN A 178 19.41 -5.18 16.40
CA GLN A 178 20.31 -4.15 15.86
C GLN A 178 20.90 -4.54 14.50
N ILE A 179 21.36 -5.77 14.32
CA ILE A 179 21.89 -6.23 13.05
C ILE A 179 20.81 -6.20 11.97
N THR A 180 19.62 -6.67 12.31
CA THR A 180 18.48 -6.65 11.37
C THR A 180 18.13 -5.23 10.94
N THR A 181 18.00 -4.30 11.88
CA THR A 181 17.57 -2.93 11.58
C THR A 181 18.68 -2.05 10.99
N LYS A 182 19.95 -2.28 11.35
CA LYS A 182 21.07 -1.47 10.85
C LYS A 182 21.63 -1.94 9.53
N VAL A 183 21.52 -3.25 9.24
CA VAL A 183 22.21 -3.86 8.10
C VAL A 183 21.22 -4.56 7.16
N ILE A 184 20.49 -5.56 7.67
CA ILE A 184 19.70 -6.45 6.81
C ILE A 184 18.53 -5.67 6.18
N ALA A 185 17.76 -4.97 6.99
CA ALA A 185 16.56 -4.27 6.50
C ALA A 185 16.89 -3.10 5.55
N PRO A 186 17.87 -2.21 5.83
CA PRO A 186 18.25 -1.17 4.86
C PRO A 186 18.73 -1.75 3.52
N ILE A 187 19.58 -2.79 3.56
CA ILE A 187 20.06 -3.45 2.35
C ILE A 187 18.89 -4.06 1.58
N GLY A 188 18.00 -4.78 2.27
CA GLY A 188 16.80 -5.35 1.65
C GLY A 188 15.92 -4.30 0.97
N ILE A 189 15.63 -3.18 1.67
CA ILE A 189 14.83 -2.09 1.11
C ILE A 189 15.51 -1.46 -0.12
N VAL A 190 16.84 -1.23 -0.05
CA VAL A 190 17.59 -0.67 -1.18
C VAL A 190 17.58 -1.61 -2.37
N ILE A 191 17.75 -2.92 -2.16
CA ILE A 191 17.69 -3.91 -3.25
C ILE A 191 16.32 -3.89 -3.91
N VAL A 192 15.24 -3.95 -3.13
CA VAL A 192 13.87 -3.88 -3.65
C VAL A 192 13.64 -2.58 -4.40
N PHE A 193 14.09 -1.46 -3.86
CA PHE A 193 13.96 -0.15 -4.50
C PHE A 193 14.72 -0.07 -5.83
N LEU A 194 15.94 -0.61 -5.90
CA LEU A 194 16.72 -0.66 -7.15
C LEU A 194 16.11 -1.63 -8.17
N ALA A 195 15.52 -2.74 -7.71
CA ALA A 195 14.78 -3.65 -8.58
C ALA A 195 13.58 -2.95 -9.22
N GLU A 196 12.79 -2.23 -8.42
CA GLU A 196 11.63 -1.46 -8.92
C GLU A 196 12.01 -0.33 -9.88
N LEU A 197 13.20 0.26 -9.71
CA LEU A 197 13.75 1.24 -10.65
C LEU A 197 14.27 0.63 -11.96
N GLY A 198 14.27 -0.71 -12.08
CA GLY A 198 14.83 -1.41 -13.23
C GLY A 198 16.38 -1.36 -13.31
N VAL A 199 17.05 -0.85 -12.29
CA VAL A 199 18.50 -0.74 -12.27
C VAL A 199 19.17 -2.13 -12.26
N LEU A 200 18.54 -3.11 -11.61
CA LEU A 200 19.05 -4.47 -11.56
C LEU A 200 19.02 -5.15 -12.94
N ASN A 201 18.00 -4.86 -13.76
CA ASN A 201 17.91 -5.36 -15.13
C ASN A 201 19.03 -4.79 -16.01
N LEU A 202 19.46 -3.54 -15.76
CA LEU A 202 20.62 -2.94 -16.43
C LEU A 202 21.94 -3.59 -16.03
N LEU A 203 21.99 -4.23 -14.85
CA LEU A 203 23.15 -4.97 -14.35
C LEU A 203 23.11 -6.46 -14.72
N GLY A 204 22.10 -6.92 -15.49
CA GLY A 204 21.92 -8.30 -15.90
C GLY A 204 21.49 -9.24 -14.76
N LEU A 205 20.90 -8.68 -13.70
CA LEU A 205 20.32 -9.40 -12.59
C LEU A 205 18.78 -9.36 -12.75
N ASP A 206 18.25 -10.29 -13.54
CA ASP A 206 16.81 -10.51 -13.67
C ASP A 206 16.31 -11.19 -12.38
N LEU A 207 15.61 -10.42 -11.52
CA LEU A 207 14.95 -10.88 -10.30
C LEU A 207 13.43 -10.87 -10.49
#